data_9b52bbd423603872ea3c775d8e10ace3
#
_entry.id   9b52bbd423603872ea3c775d8e10ace3
#
_cell.length_a   1.000
_cell.length_b   1.000
_cell.length_c   1.000
_cell.angle_alpha   90.00
_cell.angle_beta   90.00
_cell.angle_gamma   90.00
#
_symmetry.space_group_name_H-M   'P 1'
#
loop_
_entity.id
_entity.type
_entity.pdbx_description
1 polymer ?
#
loop_
_entity_poly.entity_id
_entity_poly.type
_entity_poly.pdbx_seq_one_letter_code
_entity_poly.pdbx_strand_id
1 'polypeptide(L)'
;MIKLRPYQQQAVDATLSHFRKTNEPAVIVLPTGAGKSLVIAELARLAKRKILVLTHVKELVEQNFTKFNQYAVQNQTKAGVYSAGLKLKQTEQQVTFASVQSVVRNVEQFAAEYSLVIIDECHRVSDFEQDNQYGKIIQQLLQHNAQLKILGLTATPYRMGIGWIYQYHYHGIKRSDETRPFKKCIYELPLSFMLKHQFLTPPEFIDAPVAQYDFSALNSNASGAYVEQEVNQLLVKYPRVTQAIIEQVEDFAKDRKGVMIFAATIKHAEEIKGYLPEHSTALVTGKTPMFERESIIAQFKAEKTKFLINVAVLTTGFDAPHVDFIAILRPTQSVSLYQQIVGRGLRLAPDKKDCLVIDYAGNGINIYYPEIGNKKPNSDSEPVQVFCPACGFANSFWGKTDGEGKITEHYGRKCQGFFEHEDSLEIEECDYRFRFKECPDCNGQNDIAARVCSHCEKTLVDPDEQLKSALKLKNALVLRCSGMLMEHSKGKLKLTYHDEDGAEVSEWFDFNNNKQVAIFNREFGRRFKAGVEPTEFKTIDHVLNSQYEFSAPDFVVARKAKNFWQIKEKIFDYQGAYRKAHQLS
;
A
#
# COMPACT_ATOMS: atom_id res chain seq x y z
N MET A 1 -7.78 -28.38 16.99
CA MET A 1 -7.61 -28.11 15.55
C MET A 1 -7.68 -26.62 15.34
N ILE A 2 -6.68 -25.98 14.74
CA ILE A 2 -6.69 -24.53 14.43
C ILE A 2 -7.73 -24.30 13.33
N LYS A 3 -8.74 -23.47 13.58
CA LYS A 3 -9.72 -23.05 12.57
C LYS A 3 -9.32 -21.70 11.98
N LEU A 4 -9.52 -21.52 10.67
CA LEU A 4 -9.37 -20.23 10.04
C LEU A 4 -10.44 -19.24 10.57
N ARG A 5 -10.03 -18.00 10.75
CA ARG A 5 -10.98 -16.91 10.99
C ARG A 5 -11.74 -16.60 9.69
N PRO A 6 -12.95 -16.00 9.75
CA PRO A 6 -13.76 -15.75 8.55
C PRO A 6 -13.00 -15.02 7.44
N TYR A 7 -12.23 -13.98 7.76
CA TYR A 7 -11.46 -13.22 6.79
C TYR A 7 -10.30 -14.03 6.17
N GLN A 8 -9.72 -14.99 6.91
CA GLN A 8 -8.69 -15.89 6.37
C GLN A 8 -9.31 -16.87 5.37
N GLN A 9 -10.51 -17.37 5.68
CA GLN A 9 -11.26 -18.21 4.76
C GLN A 9 -11.63 -17.43 3.49
N GLN A 10 -12.10 -16.18 3.61
CA GLN A 10 -12.40 -15.33 2.45
C GLN A 10 -11.17 -15.12 1.55
N ALA A 11 -9.99 -14.92 2.14
CA ALA A 11 -8.73 -14.79 1.38
C ALA A 11 -8.40 -16.08 0.61
N VAL A 12 -8.60 -17.25 1.21
CA VAL A 12 -8.44 -18.55 0.54
C VAL A 12 -9.45 -18.71 -0.59
N ASP A 13 -10.72 -18.41 -0.34
CA ASP A 13 -11.80 -18.55 -1.33
C ASP A 13 -11.60 -17.60 -2.52
N ALA A 14 -11.16 -16.35 -2.28
CA ALA A 14 -10.78 -15.40 -3.31
C ALA A 14 -9.66 -15.95 -4.20
N THR A 15 -8.64 -16.59 -3.60
CA THR A 15 -7.53 -17.21 -4.34
C THR A 15 -8.02 -18.35 -5.23
N LEU A 16 -8.83 -19.24 -4.66
CA LEU A 16 -9.38 -20.38 -5.42
C LEU A 16 -10.28 -19.91 -6.55
N SER A 17 -11.11 -18.89 -6.30
CA SER A 17 -11.99 -18.31 -7.31
C SER A 17 -11.21 -17.66 -8.45
N HIS A 18 -10.16 -16.91 -8.14
CA HIS A 18 -9.30 -16.25 -9.13
C HIS A 18 -8.61 -17.30 -10.03
N PHE A 19 -7.91 -18.24 -9.43
CA PHE A 19 -7.12 -19.23 -10.18
C PHE A 19 -7.93 -20.36 -10.84
N ARG A 20 -9.24 -20.39 -10.66
CA ARG A 20 -10.16 -21.19 -11.49
C ARG A 20 -10.46 -20.51 -12.83
N LYS A 21 -10.35 -19.18 -12.90
CA LYS A 21 -10.72 -18.36 -14.06
C LYS A 21 -9.52 -17.94 -14.90
N THR A 22 -8.37 -17.69 -14.25
CA THR A 22 -7.17 -17.16 -14.91
C THR A 22 -5.90 -17.65 -14.20
N ASN A 23 -4.75 -17.54 -14.88
CA ASN A 23 -3.42 -17.78 -14.29
C ASN A 23 -2.66 -16.46 -14.03
N GLU A 24 -3.31 -15.31 -14.21
CA GLU A 24 -2.67 -14.02 -13.97
C GLU A 24 -2.15 -13.89 -12.53
N PRO A 25 -0.94 -13.34 -12.34
CA PRO A 25 -0.38 -13.11 -11.01
C PRO A 25 -1.30 -12.25 -10.15
N ALA A 26 -1.58 -12.72 -8.92
CA ALA A 26 -2.49 -12.06 -8.01
C ALA A 26 -1.84 -11.80 -6.64
N VAL A 27 -2.37 -10.81 -5.91
CA VAL A 27 -1.91 -10.50 -4.56
C VAL A 27 -3.07 -10.47 -3.57
N ILE A 28 -2.79 -10.98 -2.36
CA ILE A 28 -3.63 -10.84 -1.17
C ILE A 28 -2.95 -9.87 -0.21
N VAL A 29 -3.71 -8.92 0.30
CA VAL A 29 -3.24 -7.94 1.28
C VAL A 29 -3.85 -8.25 2.65
N LEU A 30 -2.99 -8.62 3.59
CA LEU A 30 -3.37 -8.92 4.98
C LEU A 30 -2.43 -8.19 5.93
N PRO A 31 -2.93 -7.41 6.89
CA PRO A 31 -2.10 -6.69 7.85
C PRO A 31 -1.14 -7.61 8.63
N THR A 32 -0.11 -7.01 9.21
CA THR A 32 0.76 -7.72 10.16
C THR A 32 -0.09 -8.21 11.33
N GLY A 33 0.08 -9.47 11.72
CA GLY A 33 -0.75 -10.09 12.77
C GLY A 33 -2.06 -10.74 12.28
N ALA A 34 -2.48 -10.55 11.03
CA ALA A 34 -3.68 -11.20 10.47
C ALA A 34 -3.53 -12.72 10.24
N GLY A 35 -2.34 -13.27 10.43
CA GLY A 35 -2.11 -14.70 10.27
C GLY A 35 -1.91 -15.15 8.82
N LYS A 36 -1.17 -14.39 8.01
CA LYS A 36 -0.76 -14.77 6.63
C LYS A 36 -0.27 -16.21 6.53
N SER A 37 0.53 -16.66 7.50
CA SER A 37 1.06 -18.04 7.52
C SER A 37 -0.03 -19.13 7.60
N LEU A 38 -1.20 -18.84 8.20
CA LEU A 38 -2.33 -19.78 8.21
C LEU A 38 -3.03 -19.83 6.84
N VAL A 39 -3.15 -18.70 6.16
CA VAL A 39 -3.68 -18.65 4.78
C VAL A 39 -2.76 -19.43 3.84
N ILE A 40 -1.43 -19.24 3.96
CA ILE A 40 -0.43 -20.01 3.22
C ILE A 40 -0.56 -21.51 3.52
N ALA A 41 -0.69 -21.90 4.81
CA ALA A 41 -0.82 -23.28 5.23
C ALA A 41 -2.09 -23.93 4.66
N GLU A 42 -3.22 -23.23 4.63
CA GLU A 42 -4.46 -23.77 4.06
C GLU A 42 -4.37 -23.91 2.54
N LEU A 43 -3.85 -22.91 1.83
CA LEU A 43 -3.64 -23.02 0.38
C LEU A 43 -2.68 -24.18 0.05
N ALA A 44 -1.63 -24.35 0.85
CA ALA A 44 -0.69 -25.46 0.73
C ALA A 44 -1.36 -26.82 0.98
N ARG A 45 -2.26 -26.90 1.98
CA ARG A 45 -3.03 -28.10 2.30
C ARG A 45 -4.01 -28.49 1.20
N LEU A 46 -4.64 -27.51 0.55
CA LEU A 46 -5.63 -27.72 -0.52
C LEU A 46 -5.00 -28.09 -1.86
N ALA A 47 -3.72 -27.84 -2.03
CA ALA A 47 -3.04 -28.07 -3.28
C ALA A 47 -2.94 -29.57 -3.59
N LYS A 48 -3.24 -29.94 -4.84
CA LYS A 48 -3.14 -31.32 -5.35
C LYS A 48 -1.83 -31.59 -6.10
N ARG A 49 -1.12 -30.54 -6.51
CA ARG A 49 0.14 -30.59 -7.26
C ARG A 49 1.26 -29.92 -6.48
N LYS A 50 2.50 -30.01 -6.98
CA LYS A 50 3.65 -29.35 -6.35
C LYS A 50 3.45 -27.84 -6.26
N ILE A 51 3.77 -27.27 -5.10
CA ILE A 51 3.81 -25.82 -4.84
C ILE A 51 5.11 -25.42 -4.15
N LEU A 52 5.52 -24.20 -4.47
CA LEU A 52 6.70 -23.55 -3.89
C LEU A 52 6.26 -22.33 -3.08
N VAL A 53 6.63 -22.29 -1.82
CA VAL A 53 6.41 -21.13 -0.94
C VAL A 53 7.74 -20.42 -0.76
N LEU A 54 7.85 -19.21 -1.30
CA LEU A 54 9.05 -18.40 -1.29
C LEU A 54 8.98 -17.33 -0.21
N THR A 55 10.03 -17.24 0.58
CA THR A 55 10.22 -16.16 1.56
C THR A 55 11.63 -15.58 1.47
N HIS A 56 11.83 -14.36 1.95
CA HIS A 56 13.12 -13.69 1.83
C HIS A 56 14.11 -14.06 2.93
N VAL A 57 13.61 -14.38 4.14
CA VAL A 57 14.45 -14.68 5.31
C VAL A 57 14.15 -16.07 5.87
N LYS A 58 15.16 -16.71 6.47
CA LYS A 58 15.07 -18.08 7.01
C LYS A 58 14.01 -18.22 8.10
N GLU A 59 13.85 -17.18 8.92
CA GLU A 59 12.89 -17.16 10.04
C GLU A 59 11.45 -17.30 9.55
N LEU A 60 11.11 -16.69 8.39
CA LEU A 60 9.80 -16.85 7.75
C LEU A 60 9.65 -18.24 7.10
N VAL A 61 10.72 -18.82 6.55
CA VAL A 61 10.69 -20.20 6.04
C VAL A 61 10.30 -21.16 7.17
N GLU A 62 11.02 -21.06 8.29
CA GLU A 62 10.78 -21.89 9.48
C GLU A 62 9.39 -21.66 10.07
N GLN A 63 8.96 -20.40 10.19
CA GLN A 63 7.65 -20.04 10.71
C GLN A 63 6.51 -20.61 9.84
N ASN A 64 6.58 -20.45 8.52
CA ASN A 64 5.55 -20.94 7.61
C ASN A 64 5.52 -22.46 7.58
N PHE A 65 6.68 -23.14 7.57
CA PHE A 65 6.79 -24.59 7.66
C PHE A 65 6.21 -25.13 8.97
N THR A 66 6.58 -24.52 10.10
CA THR A 66 6.08 -24.92 11.42
C THR A 66 4.56 -24.75 11.52
N LYS A 67 4.03 -23.61 11.02
CA LYS A 67 2.59 -23.36 10.99
C LYS A 67 1.86 -24.33 10.08
N PHE A 68 2.42 -24.66 8.94
CA PHE A 68 1.85 -25.68 8.06
C PHE A 68 1.74 -27.05 8.77
N ASN A 69 2.81 -27.51 9.42
CA ASN A 69 2.81 -28.79 10.13
C ASN A 69 1.83 -28.79 11.30
N GLN A 70 1.73 -27.70 12.06
CA GLN A 70 0.75 -27.55 13.15
C GLN A 70 -0.70 -27.53 12.65
N TYR A 71 -0.93 -26.97 11.46
CA TYR A 71 -2.25 -26.83 10.87
C TYR A 71 -2.70 -28.11 10.13
N ALA A 72 -1.77 -28.76 9.43
CA ALA A 72 -2.03 -29.88 8.55
C ALA A 72 -1.85 -31.27 9.20
N VAL A 73 -1.88 -31.36 10.55
CA VAL A 73 -1.59 -32.60 11.32
C VAL A 73 -2.36 -33.84 10.84
N GLN A 74 -3.53 -33.69 10.24
CA GLN A 74 -4.37 -34.80 9.72
C GLN A 74 -4.22 -35.02 8.21
N ASN A 75 -3.34 -34.28 7.53
CA ASN A 75 -3.21 -34.35 6.09
C ASN A 75 -2.02 -35.22 5.68
N GLN A 76 -2.18 -36.01 4.62
CA GLN A 76 -1.08 -36.77 4.03
C GLN A 76 -0.09 -35.92 3.23
N THR A 77 -0.34 -34.62 3.10
CA THR A 77 0.52 -33.69 2.34
C THR A 77 1.86 -33.53 3.02
N LYS A 78 2.92 -34.01 2.36
CA LYS A 78 4.30 -33.87 2.86
C LYS A 78 4.88 -32.52 2.45
N ALA A 79 5.51 -31.85 3.40
CA ALA A 79 6.25 -30.60 3.17
C ALA A 79 7.73 -30.78 3.41
N GLY A 80 8.54 -30.06 2.64
CA GLY A 80 9.98 -29.97 2.78
C GLY A 80 10.46 -28.53 2.93
N VAL A 81 11.70 -28.37 3.34
CA VAL A 81 12.38 -27.09 3.49
C VAL A 81 13.60 -27.03 2.58
N TYR A 82 13.74 -25.91 1.85
CA TYR A 82 14.92 -25.61 1.05
C TYR A 82 15.52 -24.26 1.47
N SER A 83 16.45 -24.30 2.41
CA SER A 83 17.08 -23.09 2.95
C SER A 83 18.50 -23.38 3.43
N ALA A 84 19.47 -22.68 2.88
CA ALA A 84 20.86 -22.78 3.32
C ALA A 84 21.03 -22.35 4.79
N GLY A 85 20.27 -21.34 5.22
CA GLY A 85 20.28 -20.86 6.61
C GLY A 85 19.73 -21.87 7.63
N LEU A 86 18.89 -22.81 7.20
CA LEU A 86 18.38 -23.92 8.00
C LEU A 86 19.12 -25.25 7.72
N LYS A 87 20.12 -25.25 6.83
CA LYS A 87 20.89 -26.42 6.40
C LYS A 87 20.02 -27.56 5.85
N LEU A 88 18.87 -27.26 5.24
CA LEU A 88 17.94 -28.22 4.65
C LEU A 88 17.80 -27.97 3.15
N LYS A 89 17.78 -29.07 2.35
CA LYS A 89 17.69 -29.05 0.88
C LYS A 89 16.71 -30.11 0.39
N GLN A 90 15.42 -29.95 0.74
CA GLN A 90 14.37 -30.91 0.41
C GLN A 90 13.47 -30.34 -0.70
N THR A 91 13.51 -30.91 -1.90
CA THR A 91 12.69 -30.51 -3.07
C THR A 91 11.69 -31.58 -3.51
N GLU A 92 11.81 -32.81 -2.99
CA GLU A 92 10.98 -33.96 -3.39
C GLU A 92 9.52 -33.85 -2.95
N GLN A 93 9.26 -33.04 -1.93
CA GLN A 93 7.97 -32.96 -1.28
C GLN A 93 6.93 -32.22 -2.15
N GLN A 94 5.66 -32.46 -1.89
CA GLN A 94 4.56 -31.76 -2.58
C GLN A 94 4.59 -30.24 -2.31
N VAL A 95 4.89 -29.85 -1.07
CA VAL A 95 5.02 -28.45 -0.66
C VAL A 95 6.48 -28.20 -0.30
N THR A 96 7.10 -27.20 -0.91
CA THR A 96 8.46 -26.78 -0.59
C THR A 96 8.45 -25.37 -0.04
N PHE A 97 8.85 -25.20 1.22
CA PHE A 97 9.10 -23.89 1.84
C PHE A 97 10.56 -23.51 1.63
N ALA A 98 10.81 -22.42 0.95
CA ALA A 98 12.16 -22.09 0.52
C ALA A 98 12.54 -20.61 0.71
N SER A 99 13.82 -20.35 0.95
CA SER A 99 14.34 -18.99 0.88
C SER A 99 14.75 -18.63 -0.56
N VAL A 100 14.38 -17.43 -1.01
CA VAL A 100 14.65 -16.92 -2.35
C VAL A 100 16.14 -17.05 -2.72
N GLN A 101 17.05 -16.66 -1.80
CA GLN A 101 18.50 -16.73 -2.03
C GLN A 101 19.00 -18.16 -2.20
N SER A 102 18.38 -19.15 -1.54
CA SER A 102 18.78 -20.56 -1.70
C SER A 102 18.31 -21.13 -3.02
N VAL A 103 17.08 -20.78 -3.43
CA VAL A 103 16.50 -21.24 -4.69
C VAL A 103 17.25 -20.66 -5.89
N VAL A 104 17.50 -19.34 -5.91
CA VAL A 104 18.14 -18.68 -7.06
C VAL A 104 19.57 -19.19 -7.33
N ARG A 105 20.28 -19.63 -6.28
CA ARG A 105 21.63 -20.20 -6.43
C ARG A 105 21.66 -21.60 -7.02
N ASN A 106 20.54 -22.29 -7.01
CA ASN A 106 20.41 -23.68 -7.44
C ASN A 106 19.05 -23.86 -8.17
N VAL A 107 18.72 -22.88 -9.03
CA VAL A 107 17.40 -22.81 -9.67
C VAL A 107 17.10 -24.04 -10.56
N GLU A 108 18.16 -24.66 -11.12
CA GLU A 108 18.08 -25.89 -11.91
C GLU A 108 17.53 -27.10 -11.12
N GLN A 109 17.66 -27.11 -9.79
CA GLN A 109 17.07 -28.17 -8.94
C GLN A 109 15.55 -28.08 -8.84
N PHE A 110 14.97 -26.96 -9.29
CA PHE A 110 13.53 -26.70 -9.33
C PHE A 110 12.94 -26.97 -10.72
N ALA A 111 13.41 -28.03 -11.38
CA ALA A 111 12.96 -28.48 -12.70
C ALA A 111 11.63 -29.25 -12.70
N ALA A 112 10.97 -29.41 -11.55
CA ALA A 112 9.68 -30.07 -11.46
C ALA A 112 8.53 -29.16 -11.90
N GLU A 113 7.40 -29.77 -12.29
CA GLU A 113 6.18 -29.06 -12.66
C GLU A 113 5.47 -28.50 -11.41
N TYR A 114 5.83 -27.28 -11.01
CA TYR A 114 5.11 -26.57 -9.97
C TYR A 114 3.86 -25.92 -10.53
N SER A 115 2.73 -26.06 -9.84
CA SER A 115 1.45 -25.49 -10.26
C SER A 115 1.16 -24.12 -9.65
N LEU A 116 1.78 -23.81 -8.51
CA LEU A 116 1.59 -22.57 -7.78
C LEU A 116 2.89 -22.16 -7.09
N VAL A 117 3.23 -20.90 -7.21
CA VAL A 117 4.22 -20.23 -6.37
C VAL A 117 3.51 -19.25 -5.45
N ILE A 118 3.75 -19.37 -4.16
CA ILE A 118 3.28 -18.43 -3.15
C ILE A 118 4.48 -17.60 -2.67
N ILE A 119 4.41 -16.28 -2.78
CA ILE A 119 5.47 -15.35 -2.38
C ILE A 119 5.02 -14.59 -1.15
N ASP A 120 5.59 -14.92 0.01
CA ASP A 120 5.35 -14.17 1.25
C ASP A 120 6.23 -12.90 1.28
N GLU A 121 5.66 -11.81 1.81
CA GLU A 121 6.23 -10.45 1.76
C GLU A 121 6.55 -10.01 0.33
N CYS A 122 5.60 -10.22 -0.57
CA CYS A 122 5.73 -10.01 -2.01
C CYS A 122 5.94 -8.55 -2.44
N HIS A 123 5.81 -7.58 -1.53
CA HIS A 123 6.19 -6.18 -1.79
C HIS A 123 7.66 -6.02 -2.19
N ARG A 124 8.49 -7.04 -1.96
CA ARG A 124 9.90 -7.09 -2.40
C ARG A 124 10.08 -7.42 -3.87
N VAL A 125 9.06 -7.94 -4.53
CA VAL A 125 9.09 -8.24 -5.97
C VAL A 125 9.07 -6.93 -6.76
N SER A 126 10.05 -6.73 -7.63
CA SER A 126 10.10 -5.56 -8.53
C SER A 126 9.47 -5.86 -9.88
N ASP A 127 9.84 -7.00 -10.46
CA ASP A 127 9.38 -7.47 -11.75
C ASP A 127 9.67 -8.97 -11.89
N PHE A 128 8.88 -9.69 -12.67
CA PHE A 128 9.11 -11.10 -13.01
C PHE A 128 9.86 -11.29 -14.33
N GLU A 129 9.91 -10.26 -15.17
CA GLU A 129 10.56 -10.31 -16.49
C GLU A 129 12.02 -9.89 -16.45
N GLN A 130 12.46 -9.18 -15.39
CA GLN A 130 13.83 -8.70 -15.25
C GLN A 130 14.78 -9.79 -14.73
N ASP A 131 16.07 -9.64 -15.00
CA ASP A 131 17.16 -10.50 -14.49
C ASP A 131 17.44 -10.25 -13.00
N ASN A 132 16.41 -10.38 -12.17
CA ASN A 132 16.47 -10.31 -10.72
C ASN A 132 16.20 -11.70 -10.09
N GLN A 133 16.33 -11.80 -8.77
CA GLN A 133 16.19 -13.09 -8.08
C GLN A 133 14.82 -13.75 -8.29
N TYR A 134 13.74 -12.99 -8.24
CA TYR A 134 12.39 -13.51 -8.44
C TYR A 134 12.14 -13.85 -9.91
N GLY A 135 12.59 -12.99 -10.83
CA GLY A 135 12.47 -13.24 -12.27
C GLY A 135 13.16 -14.54 -12.69
N LYS A 136 14.41 -14.78 -12.25
CA LYS A 136 15.13 -16.03 -12.54
C LYS A 136 14.35 -17.27 -12.07
N ILE A 137 13.81 -17.23 -10.85
CA ILE A 137 13.04 -18.36 -10.31
C ILE A 137 11.76 -18.57 -11.12
N ILE A 138 10.99 -17.51 -11.34
CA ILE A 138 9.71 -17.60 -12.04
C ILE A 138 9.89 -18.05 -13.49
N GLN A 139 10.87 -17.50 -14.21
CA GLN A 139 11.17 -17.91 -15.58
C GLN A 139 11.57 -19.38 -15.67
N GLN A 140 12.41 -19.86 -14.76
CA GLN A 140 12.77 -21.29 -14.69
C GLN A 140 11.52 -22.17 -14.50
N LEU A 141 10.65 -21.80 -13.57
CA LEU A 141 9.43 -22.57 -13.31
C LEU A 141 8.45 -22.55 -14.48
N LEU A 142 8.34 -21.39 -15.19
CA LEU A 142 7.51 -21.24 -16.38
C LEU A 142 7.98 -22.11 -17.56
N GLN A 143 9.30 -22.40 -17.68
CA GLN A 143 9.83 -23.35 -18.67
C GLN A 143 9.27 -24.77 -18.49
N HIS A 144 8.97 -25.16 -17.25
CA HIS A 144 8.46 -26.49 -16.92
C HIS A 144 6.91 -26.50 -16.81
N ASN A 145 6.30 -25.36 -16.55
CA ASN A 145 4.83 -25.22 -16.53
C ASN A 145 4.39 -23.82 -16.98
N ALA A 146 3.98 -23.69 -18.23
CA ALA A 146 3.46 -22.44 -18.78
C ALA A 146 2.14 -21.97 -18.10
N GLN A 147 1.46 -22.86 -17.36
CA GLN A 147 0.23 -22.55 -16.60
C GLN A 147 0.51 -22.29 -15.11
N LEU A 148 1.76 -21.95 -14.77
CA LEU A 148 2.16 -21.61 -13.41
C LEU A 148 1.32 -20.44 -12.88
N LYS A 149 0.79 -20.61 -11.67
CA LYS A 149 0.07 -19.58 -10.93
C LYS A 149 0.98 -18.91 -9.94
N ILE A 150 0.87 -17.59 -9.80
CA ILE A 150 1.72 -16.79 -8.90
C ILE A 150 0.83 -16.01 -7.96
N LEU A 151 0.94 -16.29 -6.65
CA LEU A 151 0.22 -15.61 -5.59
C LEU A 151 1.20 -14.86 -4.69
N GLY A 152 1.00 -13.57 -4.52
CA GLY A 152 1.71 -12.77 -3.53
C GLY A 152 0.87 -12.61 -2.26
N LEU A 153 1.52 -12.63 -1.10
CA LEU A 153 0.94 -12.18 0.17
C LEU A 153 1.81 -11.06 0.76
N THR A 154 1.17 -10.02 1.26
CA THR A 154 1.87 -8.92 1.94
C THR A 154 0.94 -8.17 2.87
N ALA A 155 1.51 -7.46 3.85
CA ALA A 155 0.79 -6.47 4.63
C ALA A 155 0.82 -5.07 3.98
N THR A 156 1.77 -4.85 3.09
CA THR A 156 2.11 -3.54 2.54
C THR A 156 2.29 -3.66 1.03
N PRO A 157 1.20 -3.49 0.25
CA PRO A 157 1.19 -3.77 -1.20
C PRO A 157 1.79 -2.64 -2.04
N TYR A 158 2.80 -1.96 -1.51
CA TYR A 158 3.43 -0.80 -2.16
C TYR A 158 4.92 -0.73 -1.85
N ARG A 159 5.67 -0.06 -2.73
CA ARG A 159 7.09 0.22 -2.59
C ARG A 159 7.35 1.71 -2.81
N MET A 160 8.30 2.25 -2.05
CA MET A 160 8.75 3.61 -2.25
C MET A 160 9.33 3.80 -3.65
N GLY A 161 9.02 4.92 -4.28
CA GLY A 161 9.45 5.25 -5.65
C GLY A 161 8.71 4.52 -6.77
N ILE A 162 8.04 3.39 -6.49
CA ILE A 162 7.31 2.57 -7.47
C ILE A 162 5.79 2.70 -7.27
N GLY A 163 5.33 2.93 -6.04
CA GLY A 163 3.92 2.91 -5.68
C GLY A 163 3.38 1.49 -5.49
N TRP A 164 2.16 1.24 -5.94
CA TRP A 164 1.49 -0.04 -5.79
C TRP A 164 2.18 -1.15 -6.60
N ILE A 165 2.26 -2.36 -6.01
CA ILE A 165 2.88 -3.56 -6.65
C ILE A 165 1.90 -4.29 -7.56
N TYR A 166 0.63 -3.89 -7.60
CA TYR A 166 -0.42 -4.46 -8.44
C TYR A 166 -1.12 -3.40 -9.28
N GLN A 167 -1.74 -3.83 -10.36
CA GLN A 167 -2.36 -2.94 -11.34
C GLN A 167 -3.83 -2.65 -11.01
N TYR A 168 -4.62 -3.68 -10.72
CA TYR A 168 -6.07 -3.58 -10.48
C TYR A 168 -6.44 -4.09 -9.08
N HIS A 169 -7.35 -3.39 -8.43
CA HIS A 169 -7.97 -3.83 -7.18
C HIS A 169 -9.31 -4.54 -7.48
N TYR A 170 -9.71 -5.53 -6.68
CA TYR A 170 -10.95 -6.28 -6.89
C TYR A 170 -12.23 -5.42 -6.84
N HIS A 171 -12.17 -4.22 -6.27
CA HIS A 171 -13.24 -3.21 -6.34
C HIS A 171 -13.23 -2.39 -7.64
N GLY A 172 -12.51 -2.79 -8.67
CA GLY A 172 -12.47 -2.10 -9.96
C GLY A 172 -11.56 -0.87 -10.01
N ILE A 173 -10.78 -0.61 -8.95
CA ILE A 173 -9.88 0.55 -8.88
C ILE A 173 -8.57 0.22 -9.59
N LYS A 174 -8.18 1.00 -10.58
CA LYS A 174 -6.85 0.95 -11.20
C LYS A 174 -5.85 1.71 -10.33
N ARG A 175 -4.83 1.02 -9.81
CA ARG A 175 -3.81 1.58 -8.91
C ARG A 175 -2.55 2.04 -9.64
N SER A 176 -2.27 1.49 -10.82
CA SER A 176 -1.10 1.85 -11.62
C SER A 176 -1.43 1.83 -13.11
N ASP A 177 -0.91 2.83 -13.85
CA ASP A 177 -0.94 2.87 -15.31
C ASP A 177 0.19 2.04 -15.93
N GLU A 178 1.23 1.76 -15.17
CA GLU A 178 2.35 0.91 -15.59
C GLU A 178 2.07 -0.57 -15.29
N THR A 179 2.67 -1.44 -16.07
CA THR A 179 2.66 -2.88 -15.78
C THR A 179 3.29 -3.13 -14.42
N ARG A 180 2.64 -3.98 -13.63
CA ARG A 180 3.09 -4.35 -12.30
C ARG A 180 3.28 -5.87 -12.21
N PRO A 181 4.15 -6.37 -11.31
CA PRO A 181 4.37 -7.81 -11.18
C PRO A 181 3.10 -8.58 -10.87
N PHE A 182 2.17 -7.99 -10.13
CA PHE A 182 0.86 -8.58 -9.89
C PHE A 182 -0.21 -7.86 -10.69
N LYS A 183 -1.00 -8.61 -11.43
CA LYS A 183 -2.09 -8.05 -12.23
C LYS A 183 -3.22 -7.53 -11.34
N LYS A 184 -3.59 -8.29 -10.32
CA LYS A 184 -4.77 -8.00 -9.52
C LYS A 184 -4.56 -8.21 -8.02
N CYS A 185 -5.01 -7.26 -7.21
CA CYS A 185 -5.30 -7.50 -5.81
C CYS A 185 -6.67 -8.16 -5.72
N ILE A 186 -6.72 -9.41 -5.25
CA ILE A 186 -7.94 -10.23 -5.21
C ILE A 186 -8.62 -10.23 -3.85
N TYR A 187 -7.92 -9.80 -2.81
CA TYR A 187 -8.45 -9.64 -1.46
C TYR A 187 -7.58 -8.66 -0.67
N GLU A 188 -8.22 -7.74 0.02
CA GLU A 188 -7.56 -6.80 0.94
C GLU A 188 -8.35 -6.71 2.23
N LEU A 189 -7.66 -6.87 3.36
CA LEU A 189 -8.22 -6.70 4.69
C LEU A 189 -7.65 -5.41 5.30
N PRO A 190 -8.48 -4.38 5.57
CA PRO A 190 -8.04 -3.15 6.21
C PRO A 190 -7.56 -3.39 7.64
N LEU A 191 -6.53 -2.65 8.09
CA LEU A 191 -6.06 -2.69 9.47
C LEU A 191 -7.16 -2.24 10.44
N SER A 192 -7.94 -1.23 10.07
CA SER A 192 -9.09 -0.74 10.84
C SER A 192 -10.13 -1.83 11.11
N PHE A 193 -10.41 -2.72 10.13
CA PHE A 193 -11.28 -3.88 10.34
C PHE A 193 -10.74 -4.81 11.44
N MET A 194 -9.43 -5.08 11.43
CA MET A 194 -8.80 -5.97 12.41
C MET A 194 -8.90 -5.41 13.84
N LEU A 195 -8.77 -4.10 13.97
CA LEU A 195 -8.87 -3.40 15.26
C LEU A 195 -10.32 -3.33 15.74
N LYS A 196 -11.26 -2.92 14.88
CA LYS A 196 -12.70 -2.86 15.18
C LYS A 196 -13.25 -4.21 15.67
N HIS A 197 -12.77 -5.31 15.09
CA HIS A 197 -13.20 -6.66 15.47
C HIS A 197 -12.30 -7.32 16.54
N GLN A 198 -11.45 -6.55 17.20
CA GLN A 198 -10.55 -7.02 18.27
C GLN A 198 -9.66 -8.21 17.86
N PHE A 199 -9.29 -8.29 16.58
CA PHE A 199 -8.34 -9.27 16.08
C PHE A 199 -6.88 -8.84 16.29
N LEU A 200 -6.67 -7.57 16.63
CA LEU A 200 -5.41 -6.97 17.02
C LEU A 200 -5.61 -6.08 18.24
N THR A 201 -4.53 -5.86 19.00
CA THR A 201 -4.50 -4.89 20.09
C THR A 201 -4.50 -3.47 19.52
N PRO A 202 -5.31 -2.54 20.03
CA PRO A 202 -5.32 -1.16 19.56
C PRO A 202 -3.99 -0.46 19.87
N PRO A 203 -3.42 0.31 18.92
CA PRO A 203 -2.30 1.18 19.21
C PRO A 203 -2.77 2.46 19.89
N GLU A 204 -2.02 2.87 20.91
CA GLU A 204 -2.12 4.18 21.54
C GLU A 204 -0.96 5.04 21.02
N PHE A 205 -1.23 6.02 20.18
CA PHE A 205 -0.23 6.95 19.68
C PHE A 205 -0.13 8.15 20.60
N ILE A 206 1.07 8.43 21.07
CA ILE A 206 1.38 9.64 21.84
C ILE A 206 2.48 10.40 21.10
N ASP A 207 2.31 11.71 20.96
CA ASP A 207 3.38 12.58 20.46
C ASP A 207 4.53 12.61 21.46
N ALA A 208 5.77 12.69 20.96
CA ALA A 208 6.95 12.72 21.80
C ALA A 208 6.94 13.99 22.70
N PRO A 209 6.64 13.88 24.02
CA PRO A 209 6.27 15.05 24.82
C PRO A 209 7.47 15.87 25.30
N VAL A 210 8.70 15.33 25.28
CA VAL A 210 9.87 16.02 25.88
C VAL A 210 10.96 16.31 24.85
N ALA A 211 11.27 15.37 23.97
CA ALA A 211 12.34 15.49 22.98
C ALA A 211 12.04 14.68 21.73
N GLN A 212 12.40 15.21 20.60
CA GLN A 212 12.28 14.57 19.28
C GLN A 212 13.53 14.86 18.48
N TYR A 213 13.97 13.91 17.65
CA TYR A 213 15.05 14.19 16.72
C TYR A 213 14.54 14.98 15.52
N ASP A 214 15.33 15.95 15.09
CA ASP A 214 15.11 16.64 13.83
C ASP A 214 15.98 16.02 12.72
N PHE A 215 15.38 15.15 11.94
CA PHE A 215 16.00 14.54 10.78
C PHE A 215 15.67 15.23 9.45
N SER A 216 15.02 16.40 9.48
CA SER A 216 14.58 17.14 8.29
C SER A 216 15.72 17.52 7.34
N ALA A 217 16.93 17.71 7.87
CA ALA A 217 18.11 18.03 7.09
C ALA A 217 18.72 16.82 6.34
N LEU A 218 18.28 15.61 6.61
CA LEU A 218 18.80 14.40 5.97
C LEU A 218 18.09 14.10 4.66
N ASN A 219 18.87 13.70 3.65
CA ASN A 219 18.33 13.22 2.38
C ASN A 219 18.22 11.71 2.38
N SER A 220 17.05 11.19 2.04
CA SER A 220 16.86 9.76 1.82
C SER A 220 17.20 9.37 0.38
N ASN A 221 17.67 8.15 0.19
CA ASN A 221 17.83 7.56 -1.14
C ASN A 221 16.46 7.15 -1.74
N ALA A 222 16.46 6.65 -2.97
CA ALA A 222 15.24 6.23 -3.69
C ALA A 222 14.43 5.11 -2.97
N SER A 223 15.03 4.39 -2.03
CA SER A 223 14.35 3.38 -1.20
C SER A 223 13.84 3.92 0.15
N GLY A 224 14.00 5.24 0.42
CA GLY A 224 13.62 5.90 1.66
C GLY A 224 14.54 5.58 2.84
N ALA A 225 15.71 5.05 2.58
CA ALA A 225 16.74 4.84 3.58
C ALA A 225 17.70 6.04 3.63
N TYR A 226 18.16 6.37 4.82
CA TYR A 226 19.13 7.42 5.05
C TYR A 226 20.56 6.85 5.11
N VAL A 227 21.55 7.69 4.78
CA VAL A 227 22.96 7.32 4.87
C VAL A 227 23.36 7.24 6.34
N GLU A 228 23.84 6.07 6.77
CA GLU A 228 24.18 5.78 8.18
C GLU A 228 25.17 6.80 8.76
N GLN A 229 26.14 7.23 7.95
CA GLN A 229 27.14 8.19 8.38
C GLN A 229 26.55 9.57 8.68
N GLU A 230 25.60 10.04 7.84
CA GLU A 230 24.92 11.33 8.04
C GLU A 230 24.03 11.28 9.30
N VAL A 231 23.31 10.17 9.48
CA VAL A 231 22.48 9.94 10.68
C VAL A 231 23.37 9.95 11.94
N ASN A 232 24.49 9.25 11.94
CA ASN A 232 25.42 9.25 13.08
C ASN A 232 26.01 10.64 13.36
N GLN A 233 26.36 11.42 12.33
CA GLN A 233 26.86 12.79 12.50
C GLN A 233 25.81 13.71 13.13
N LEU A 234 24.55 13.53 12.78
CA LEU A 234 23.46 14.29 13.37
C LEU A 234 23.25 13.92 14.84
N LEU A 235 23.16 12.62 15.15
CA LEU A 235 22.92 12.12 16.51
C LEU A 235 24.02 12.53 17.48
N VAL A 236 25.28 12.48 17.06
CA VAL A 236 26.43 12.91 17.90
C VAL A 236 26.33 14.40 18.31
N LYS A 237 25.61 15.24 17.56
CA LYS A 237 25.39 16.64 17.94
C LYS A 237 24.40 16.81 19.09
N TYR A 238 23.57 15.78 19.38
CA TYR A 238 22.45 15.87 20.32
C TYR A 238 22.42 14.73 21.35
N PRO A 239 23.51 14.41 22.06
CA PRO A 239 23.54 13.28 23.00
C PRO A 239 22.54 13.44 24.18
N ARG A 240 22.29 14.70 24.58
CA ARG A 240 21.29 15.01 25.64
C ARG A 240 19.86 14.69 25.20
N VAL A 241 19.58 14.73 23.89
CA VAL A 241 18.26 14.37 23.35
C VAL A 241 18.03 12.87 23.50
N THR A 242 19.03 12.02 23.14
CA THR A 242 18.94 10.57 23.31
C THR A 242 18.71 10.19 24.78
N GLN A 243 19.46 10.81 25.71
CA GLN A 243 19.29 10.56 27.14
C GLN A 243 17.87 10.93 27.62
N ALA A 244 17.38 12.13 27.28
CA ALA A 244 16.04 12.57 27.67
C ALA A 244 14.93 11.68 27.11
N ILE A 245 15.09 11.20 25.85
CA ILE A 245 14.16 10.26 25.24
C ILE A 245 14.15 8.93 26.03
N ILE A 246 15.32 8.41 26.39
CA ILE A 246 15.40 7.11 27.08
C ILE A 246 14.89 7.20 28.51
N GLU A 247 15.14 8.27 29.24
CA GLU A 247 14.52 8.55 30.54
C GLU A 247 12.99 8.52 30.44
N GLN A 248 12.42 9.11 29.38
CA GLN A 248 11.00 9.08 29.13
C GLN A 248 10.50 7.68 28.75
N VAL A 249 11.25 6.94 27.91
CA VAL A 249 10.91 5.54 27.56
C VAL A 249 10.87 4.68 28.83
N GLU A 250 11.82 4.84 29.75
CA GLU A 250 11.81 4.13 31.04
C GLU A 250 10.59 4.47 31.88
N ASP A 251 10.20 5.75 31.89
CA ASP A 251 9.06 6.22 32.67
C ASP A 251 7.74 5.61 32.15
N PHE A 252 7.49 5.68 30.86
CA PHE A 252 6.34 5.03 30.23
C PHE A 252 6.39 3.50 30.29
N ALA A 253 7.58 2.92 30.38
CA ALA A 253 7.75 1.48 30.45
C ALA A 253 7.39 0.89 31.82
N LYS A 254 7.19 1.68 32.89
CA LYS A 254 6.98 1.16 34.27
C LYS A 254 5.90 0.09 34.32
N ASP A 255 4.76 0.36 33.67
CA ASP A 255 3.60 -0.52 33.66
C ASP A 255 3.50 -1.39 32.37
N ARG A 256 4.52 -1.40 31.51
CA ARG A 256 4.58 -2.17 30.28
C ARG A 256 5.36 -3.48 30.46
N LYS A 257 4.93 -4.54 29.75
CA LYS A 257 5.53 -5.88 29.81
C LYS A 257 6.75 -6.00 28.89
N GLY A 258 6.64 -5.53 27.65
CA GLY A 258 7.70 -5.65 26.64
C GLY A 258 7.86 -4.41 25.80
N VAL A 259 9.06 -3.84 25.80
CA VAL A 259 9.40 -2.61 25.07
C VAL A 259 10.34 -2.93 23.92
N MET A 260 9.93 -2.58 22.70
CA MET A 260 10.83 -2.64 21.54
C MET A 260 11.28 -1.24 21.15
N ILE A 261 12.59 -1.05 21.07
CA ILE A 261 13.22 0.22 20.68
C ILE A 261 13.87 0.04 19.31
N PHE A 262 13.43 0.81 18.33
CA PHE A 262 13.96 0.79 16.98
C PHE A 262 14.97 1.92 16.79
N ALA A 263 16.24 1.59 16.94
CA ALA A 263 17.34 2.54 16.81
C ALA A 263 17.72 2.80 15.36
N ALA A 264 18.25 3.99 15.08
CA ALA A 264 18.64 4.42 13.74
C ALA A 264 19.88 3.70 13.22
N THR A 265 20.91 3.56 14.06
CA THR A 265 22.20 2.95 13.71
C THR A 265 22.70 2.06 14.85
N ILE A 266 23.76 1.28 14.59
CA ILE A 266 24.39 0.43 15.62
C ILE A 266 24.98 1.29 16.76
N LYS A 267 25.68 2.38 16.42
CA LYS A 267 26.25 3.30 17.42
C LYS A 267 25.16 3.92 18.30
N HIS A 268 24.06 4.34 17.69
CA HIS A 268 22.91 4.85 18.40
C HIS A 268 22.29 3.80 19.34
N ALA A 269 22.21 2.56 18.89
CA ALA A 269 21.67 1.47 19.70
C ALA A 269 22.58 1.12 20.90
N GLU A 270 23.90 1.21 20.74
CA GLU A 270 24.88 1.07 21.82
C GLU A 270 24.77 2.21 22.83
N GLU A 271 24.58 3.45 22.37
CA GLU A 271 24.31 4.61 23.21
C GLU A 271 23.04 4.44 24.02
N ILE A 272 21.93 4.08 23.38
CA ILE A 272 20.63 3.79 24.03
C ILE A 272 20.80 2.71 25.11
N LYS A 273 21.53 1.62 24.80
CA LYS A 273 21.80 0.55 25.77
C LYS A 273 22.51 1.07 27.02
N GLY A 274 23.39 2.05 26.85
CA GLY A 274 24.14 2.66 27.95
C GLY A 274 23.28 3.45 28.95
N TYR A 275 22.10 3.89 28.55
CA TYR A 275 21.15 4.62 29.41
C TYR A 275 20.11 3.71 30.06
N LEU A 276 19.95 2.46 29.63
CA LEU A 276 18.95 1.52 30.13
C LEU A 276 19.55 0.53 31.13
N PRO A 277 18.76 -0.05 32.08
CA PRO A 277 19.24 -1.03 33.05
C PRO A 277 19.78 -2.30 32.35
N GLU A 278 21.04 -2.61 32.56
CA GLU A 278 21.75 -3.69 31.88
C GLU A 278 21.06 -5.06 32.03
N HIS A 279 20.57 -5.36 33.25
CA HIS A 279 19.95 -6.65 33.58
C HIS A 279 18.62 -6.93 32.86
N SER A 280 17.93 -5.89 32.35
CA SER A 280 16.64 -6.00 31.67
C SER A 280 16.68 -5.55 30.23
N THR A 281 17.87 -5.27 29.69
CA THR A 281 18.06 -4.72 28.33
C THR A 281 18.89 -5.65 27.46
N ALA A 282 18.41 -5.90 26.25
CA ALA A 282 19.15 -6.64 25.22
C ALA A 282 19.22 -5.85 23.91
N LEU A 283 20.30 -6.05 23.16
CA LEU A 283 20.56 -5.42 21.87
C LEU A 283 20.73 -6.49 20.79
N VAL A 284 19.99 -6.35 19.70
CA VAL A 284 20.12 -7.19 18.50
C VAL A 284 20.37 -6.34 17.26
N THR A 285 21.44 -6.66 16.55
CA THR A 285 21.85 -5.99 15.32
C THR A 285 22.13 -7.00 14.20
N GLY A 286 22.41 -6.52 12.99
CA GLY A 286 22.88 -7.36 11.90
C GLY A 286 24.22 -8.07 12.18
N LYS A 287 25.03 -7.54 13.09
CA LYS A 287 26.33 -8.11 13.51
C LYS A 287 26.21 -9.12 14.65
N THR A 288 25.07 -9.20 15.34
CA THR A 288 24.86 -10.16 16.45
C THR A 288 24.92 -11.59 15.92
N PRO A 289 25.84 -12.44 16.46
CA PRO A 289 25.95 -13.84 16.06
C PRO A 289 24.62 -14.59 16.20
N MET A 290 24.38 -15.55 15.31
CA MET A 290 23.09 -16.24 15.23
C MET A 290 22.66 -16.89 16.53
N PHE A 291 23.56 -17.62 17.20
CA PHE A 291 23.29 -18.29 18.46
C PHE A 291 22.93 -17.30 19.58
N GLU A 292 23.65 -16.20 19.66
CA GLU A 292 23.39 -15.13 20.62
C GLU A 292 22.04 -14.45 20.34
N ARG A 293 21.74 -14.18 19.07
CA ARG A 293 20.45 -13.62 18.64
C ARG A 293 19.27 -14.52 19.04
N GLU A 294 19.39 -15.83 18.80
CA GLU A 294 18.36 -16.80 19.18
C GLU A 294 18.14 -16.84 20.70
N SER A 295 19.24 -16.78 21.48
CA SER A 295 19.18 -16.70 22.94
C SER A 295 18.51 -15.42 23.42
N ILE A 296 18.87 -14.25 22.88
CA ILE A 296 18.26 -12.96 23.22
C ILE A 296 16.76 -12.98 22.91
N ILE A 297 16.40 -13.47 21.72
CA ILE A 297 14.99 -13.57 21.30
C ILE A 297 14.21 -14.50 22.24
N ALA A 298 14.79 -15.63 22.63
CA ALA A 298 14.15 -16.57 23.54
C ALA A 298 13.93 -15.96 24.93
N GLN A 299 14.92 -15.23 25.47
CA GLN A 299 14.83 -14.55 26.76
C GLN A 299 13.77 -13.43 26.72
N PHE A 300 13.71 -12.65 25.65
CA PHE A 300 12.72 -11.61 25.48
C PHE A 300 11.29 -12.19 25.37
N LYS A 301 11.11 -13.26 24.60
CA LYS A 301 9.82 -13.98 24.50
C LYS A 301 9.37 -14.61 25.82
N ALA A 302 10.32 -14.98 26.66
CA ALA A 302 10.07 -15.50 28.01
C ALA A 302 9.89 -14.39 29.05
N GLU A 303 9.80 -13.13 28.63
CA GLU A 303 9.63 -11.94 29.50
C GLU A 303 10.75 -11.75 30.53
N LYS A 304 11.93 -12.37 30.29
CA LYS A 304 13.12 -12.21 31.17
C LYS A 304 13.87 -10.91 30.88
N THR A 305 13.66 -10.33 29.69
CA THR A 305 14.23 -9.07 29.23
C THR A 305 13.08 -8.14 28.91
N LYS A 306 13.09 -6.92 29.45
CA LYS A 306 12.02 -5.94 29.25
C LYS A 306 12.25 -5.08 28.01
N PHE A 307 13.49 -4.62 27.82
CA PHE A 307 13.85 -3.72 26.71
C PHE A 307 14.61 -4.49 25.64
N LEU A 308 14.09 -4.48 24.42
CA LEU A 308 14.75 -5.05 23.24
C LEU A 308 15.07 -3.96 22.24
N ILE A 309 16.34 -3.56 22.19
CA ILE A 309 16.84 -2.60 21.21
C ILE A 309 17.19 -3.35 19.93
N ASN A 310 16.77 -2.83 18.79
CA ASN A 310 17.13 -3.45 17.53
C ASN A 310 17.47 -2.44 16.43
N VAL A 311 18.32 -2.86 15.49
CA VAL A 311 18.70 -2.10 14.30
C VAL A 311 18.37 -2.94 13.07
N ALA A 312 17.25 -2.66 12.43
CA ALA A 312 16.80 -3.21 11.14
C ALA A 312 16.67 -4.75 11.04
N VAL A 313 16.68 -5.51 12.15
CA VAL A 313 16.70 -6.99 12.10
C VAL A 313 15.40 -7.66 12.55
N LEU A 314 14.57 -7.04 13.37
CA LEU A 314 13.36 -7.65 13.93
C LEU A 314 12.06 -7.11 13.28
N THR A 315 12.16 -6.49 12.13
CA THR A 315 11.02 -5.94 11.39
C THR A 315 10.21 -7.00 10.64
N THR A 316 10.79 -8.19 10.38
CA THR A 316 10.12 -9.32 9.73
C THR A 316 10.41 -10.62 10.50
N GLY A 317 9.47 -11.57 10.49
CA GLY A 317 9.65 -12.90 11.08
C GLY A 317 9.73 -12.97 12.62
N PHE A 318 9.67 -11.84 13.33
CA PHE A 318 9.72 -11.81 14.79
C PHE A 318 8.31 -11.84 15.40
N ASP A 319 8.09 -12.71 16.37
CA ASP A 319 6.81 -12.91 17.05
C ASP A 319 6.99 -12.86 18.57
N ALA A 320 6.52 -11.77 19.19
CA ALA A 320 6.50 -11.54 20.63
C ALA A 320 5.21 -10.79 21.01
N PRO A 321 4.10 -11.51 21.26
CA PRO A 321 2.78 -10.90 21.48
C PRO A 321 2.69 -10.00 22.72
N HIS A 322 3.53 -10.22 23.75
CA HIS A 322 3.57 -9.43 24.97
C HIS A 322 4.11 -8.00 24.78
N VAL A 323 4.69 -7.69 23.62
CA VAL A 323 5.18 -6.33 23.31
C VAL A 323 4.01 -5.35 23.31
N ASP A 324 4.02 -4.42 24.26
CA ASP A 324 2.98 -3.43 24.50
C ASP A 324 3.50 -1.97 24.50
N PHE A 325 4.78 -1.78 24.13
CA PHE A 325 5.35 -0.47 23.86
C PHE A 325 6.36 -0.52 22.70
N ILE A 326 6.17 0.35 21.73
CA ILE A 326 7.06 0.55 20.57
C ILE A 326 7.62 1.99 20.61
N ALA A 327 8.93 2.12 20.78
CA ALA A 327 9.65 3.40 20.68
C ALA A 327 10.41 3.46 19.34
N ILE A 328 10.08 4.43 18.51
CA ILE A 328 10.66 4.58 17.17
C ILE A 328 11.65 5.75 17.18
N LEU A 329 12.94 5.43 17.26
CA LEU A 329 14.05 6.40 17.24
C LEU A 329 14.78 6.39 15.87
N ARG A 330 14.15 5.79 14.87
CA ARG A 330 14.71 5.61 13.55
C ARG A 330 13.94 6.43 12.52
N PRO A 331 14.62 7.32 11.74
CA PRO A 331 13.97 7.98 10.62
C PRO A 331 13.65 6.99 9.51
N THR A 332 12.46 7.08 8.94
CA THR A 332 12.05 6.30 7.78
C THR A 332 11.00 7.04 6.97
N GLN A 333 11.16 7.03 5.65
CA GLN A 333 10.12 7.43 4.71
C GLN A 333 9.34 6.21 4.18
N SER A 334 9.75 5.01 4.55
CA SER A 334 9.09 3.79 4.12
C SER A 334 7.87 3.48 4.98
N VAL A 335 6.69 3.75 4.45
CA VAL A 335 5.40 3.37 5.03
C VAL A 335 5.36 1.88 5.39
N SER A 336 5.86 1.03 4.48
CA SER A 336 5.92 -0.42 4.71
C SER A 336 6.74 -0.78 5.95
N LEU A 337 7.90 -0.15 6.12
CA LEU A 337 8.75 -0.39 7.28
C LEU A 337 8.08 0.09 8.56
N TYR A 338 7.48 1.29 8.53
CA TYR A 338 6.79 1.86 9.67
C TYR A 338 5.62 0.98 10.14
N GLN A 339 4.76 0.54 9.20
CA GLN A 339 3.66 -0.38 9.50
C GLN A 339 4.15 -1.74 10.03
N GLN A 340 5.28 -2.25 9.55
CA GLN A 340 5.88 -3.47 10.08
C GLN A 340 6.40 -3.28 11.50
N ILE A 341 7.01 -2.13 11.81
CA ILE A 341 7.47 -1.76 13.16
C ILE A 341 6.28 -1.72 14.11
N VAL A 342 5.28 -0.89 13.84
CA VAL A 342 4.09 -0.75 14.69
C VAL A 342 3.36 -2.09 14.83
N GLY A 343 3.22 -2.83 13.74
CA GLY A 343 2.57 -4.14 13.72
C GLY A 343 3.21 -5.19 14.65
N ARG A 344 4.43 -4.97 15.17
CA ARG A 344 5.03 -5.86 16.20
C ARG A 344 4.29 -5.76 17.53
N GLY A 345 3.81 -4.57 17.87
CA GLY A 345 3.07 -4.31 19.09
C GLY A 345 1.56 -4.58 19.01
N LEU A 346 0.98 -4.79 17.82
CA LEU A 346 -0.46 -4.94 17.68
C LEU A 346 -0.99 -6.38 17.89
N ARG A 347 -0.14 -7.34 18.20
CA ARG A 347 -0.58 -8.71 18.42
C ARG A 347 -1.29 -8.87 19.75
N LEU A 348 -2.33 -9.69 19.76
CA LEU A 348 -3.06 -10.01 20.98
C LEU A 348 -2.19 -10.84 21.95
N ALA A 349 -2.23 -10.46 23.22
CA ALA A 349 -1.68 -11.24 24.32
C ALA A 349 -2.66 -11.20 25.52
N PRO A 350 -2.58 -12.18 26.44
CA PRO A 350 -3.36 -12.12 27.67
C PRO A 350 -3.05 -10.83 28.46
N ASP A 351 -4.07 -10.18 28.98
CA ASP A 351 -4.00 -8.96 29.79
C ASP A 351 -3.44 -7.72 29.10
N LYS A 352 -3.23 -7.78 27.77
CA LYS A 352 -2.77 -6.65 26.97
C LYS A 352 -3.95 -5.84 26.48
N LYS A 353 -4.09 -4.60 26.97
CA LYS A 353 -5.20 -3.70 26.62
C LYS A 353 -4.91 -2.90 25.36
N ASP A 354 -3.71 -2.35 25.25
CA ASP A 354 -3.25 -1.49 24.17
C ASP A 354 -1.77 -1.73 23.85
N CYS A 355 -1.26 -1.04 22.87
CA CYS A 355 0.17 -0.91 22.58
C CYS A 355 0.53 0.56 22.44
N LEU A 356 1.32 1.09 23.36
CA LEU A 356 1.86 2.44 23.25
C LEU A 356 2.84 2.52 22.09
N VAL A 357 2.68 3.53 21.24
CA VAL A 357 3.58 3.83 20.13
C VAL A 357 4.01 5.28 20.20
N ILE A 358 5.33 5.51 20.35
CA ILE A 358 5.90 6.85 20.36
C ILE A 358 6.93 6.97 19.23
N ASP A 359 6.71 7.94 18.36
CA ASP A 359 7.61 8.24 17.24
C ASP A 359 8.52 9.43 17.59
N TYR A 360 9.69 9.12 18.12
CA TYR A 360 10.73 10.12 18.44
C TYR A 360 11.52 10.60 17.22
N ALA A 361 11.35 9.95 16.09
CA ALA A 361 12.02 10.32 14.85
C ALA A 361 11.19 11.27 13.97
N GLY A 362 9.95 11.56 14.36
CA GLY A 362 9.08 12.47 13.62
C GLY A 362 8.72 11.99 12.21
N ASN A 363 8.53 10.68 12.03
CA ASN A 363 8.22 10.11 10.72
C ASN A 363 6.86 10.55 10.18
N GLY A 364 5.88 10.84 11.04
CA GLY A 364 4.57 11.37 10.67
C GLY A 364 3.74 10.46 9.76
N ILE A 365 3.99 9.15 9.79
CA ILE A 365 3.34 8.17 8.91
C ILE A 365 2.05 7.66 9.56
N ASN A 366 0.92 7.83 8.85
CA ASN A 366 -0.33 7.21 9.25
C ASN A 366 -0.38 5.74 8.86
N ILE A 367 -0.61 4.85 9.85
CA ILE A 367 -0.67 3.39 9.60
C ILE A 367 -1.98 2.93 8.97
N TYR A 368 -3.07 3.69 9.12
CA TYR A 368 -4.40 3.33 8.64
C TYR A 368 -4.63 3.73 7.18
N TYR A 369 -4.15 4.91 6.83
CA TYR A 369 -4.33 5.53 5.51
C TYR A 369 -2.99 6.06 5.00
N PRO A 370 -2.06 5.17 4.67
CA PRO A 370 -0.75 5.61 4.20
C PRO A 370 -0.87 6.32 2.85
N GLU A 371 -0.28 7.47 2.73
CA GLU A 371 -0.17 8.19 1.46
C GLU A 371 0.86 7.50 0.57
N ILE A 372 0.35 6.74 -0.42
CA ILE A 372 1.19 5.93 -1.29
C ILE A 372 1.32 6.62 -2.64
N GLY A 373 2.55 6.89 -3.04
CA GLY A 373 2.86 7.45 -4.35
C GLY A 373 2.47 8.91 -4.54
N ASN A 374 1.96 9.59 -3.52
CA ASN A 374 1.80 11.03 -3.56
C ASN A 374 3.19 11.66 -3.45
N LYS A 375 3.69 12.12 -4.59
CA LYS A 375 4.80 13.07 -4.59
C LYS A 375 4.36 14.23 -3.71
N LYS A 376 5.27 14.69 -2.83
CA LYS A 376 5.17 15.98 -2.15
C LYS A 376 4.48 16.97 -3.10
N PRO A 377 3.30 17.54 -2.76
CA PRO A 377 2.49 18.29 -3.73
C PRO A 377 3.20 19.49 -4.36
N ASN A 378 4.15 20.07 -3.62
CA ASN A 378 5.05 21.13 -4.07
C ASN A 378 6.40 20.97 -3.37
N SER A 379 7.49 21.50 -3.96
CA SER A 379 8.82 21.51 -3.35
C SER A 379 8.86 22.14 -1.96
N ASP A 380 7.95 23.08 -1.68
CA ASP A 380 7.89 23.87 -0.44
C ASP A 380 6.89 23.31 0.59
N SER A 381 6.32 22.13 0.35
CA SER A 381 5.40 21.49 1.30
C SER A 381 6.18 20.71 2.34
N GLU A 382 5.72 20.78 3.59
CA GLU A 382 6.25 20.04 4.73
C GLU A 382 5.12 19.34 5.47
N PRO A 383 5.39 18.31 6.29
CA PRO A 383 4.39 17.72 7.16
C PRO A 383 3.93 18.74 8.19
N VAL A 384 2.62 18.98 8.25
CA VAL A 384 2.01 19.90 9.23
C VAL A 384 0.98 19.14 10.07
N GLN A 385 0.91 19.46 11.35
CA GLN A 385 -0.01 18.83 12.28
C GLN A 385 -1.28 19.66 12.40
N VAL A 386 -2.43 19.08 12.00
CA VAL A 386 -3.73 19.75 11.99
C VAL A 386 -4.69 19.04 12.93
N PHE A 387 -5.10 19.70 14.00
CA PHE A 387 -6.04 19.14 14.95
C PHE A 387 -7.45 19.10 14.37
N CYS A 388 -8.11 17.96 14.53
CA CYS A 388 -9.52 17.82 14.13
C CYS A 388 -10.41 18.56 15.12
N PRO A 389 -11.28 19.48 14.68
CA PRO A 389 -12.17 20.16 15.58
C PRO A 389 -13.29 19.29 16.15
N ALA A 390 -13.53 18.11 15.57
CA ALA A 390 -14.58 17.19 16.04
C ALA A 390 -14.07 16.18 17.07
N CYS A 391 -12.92 15.53 16.84
CA CYS A 391 -12.39 14.49 17.74
C CYS A 391 -11.06 14.88 18.42
N GLY A 392 -10.50 16.04 18.11
CA GLY A 392 -9.23 16.49 18.69
C GLY A 392 -7.98 15.80 18.14
N PHE A 393 -8.12 14.82 17.25
CA PHE A 393 -7.01 14.05 16.71
C PHE A 393 -6.04 14.94 15.92
N ALA A 394 -4.75 14.79 16.19
CA ALA A 394 -3.68 15.49 15.49
C ALA A 394 -3.36 14.81 14.17
N ASN A 395 -3.96 15.29 13.09
CA ASN A 395 -3.72 14.77 11.75
C ASN A 395 -2.39 15.28 11.20
N SER A 396 -1.60 14.42 10.59
CA SER A 396 -0.41 14.81 9.84
C SER A 396 -0.75 14.90 8.35
N PHE A 397 -0.67 16.10 7.80
CA PHE A 397 -0.93 16.39 6.39
C PHE A 397 0.25 17.10 5.76
N TRP A 398 0.37 17.01 4.44
CA TRP A 398 1.24 17.92 3.71
C TRP A 398 0.65 19.33 3.76
N GLY A 399 1.49 20.33 4.00
CA GLY A 399 1.05 21.71 4.12
C GLY A 399 2.20 22.70 3.95
N LYS A 400 1.93 23.95 4.26
CA LYS A 400 2.91 25.03 4.27
C LYS A 400 2.83 25.78 5.60
N THR A 401 3.97 26.18 6.10
CA THR A 401 4.06 27.10 7.25
C THR A 401 4.61 28.47 6.82
N ASP A 402 4.40 29.47 7.63
CA ASP A 402 5.09 30.75 7.51
C ASP A 402 6.46 30.69 8.21
N GLY A 403 7.21 31.76 8.15
CA GLY A 403 8.54 31.87 8.80
C GLY A 403 8.53 31.76 10.34
N GLU A 404 7.34 31.74 10.97
CA GLU A 404 7.14 31.57 12.41
C GLU A 404 6.63 30.18 12.78
N GLY A 405 6.50 29.28 11.78
CA GLY A 405 6.02 27.90 11.97
C GLY A 405 4.51 27.76 12.05
N LYS A 406 3.73 28.83 11.77
CA LYS A 406 2.28 28.77 11.74
C LYS A 406 1.80 28.18 10.41
N ILE A 407 0.87 27.23 10.47
CA ILE A 407 0.31 26.59 9.28
C ILE A 407 -0.50 27.60 8.47
N THR A 408 -0.08 27.86 7.24
CA THR A 408 -0.78 28.72 6.28
C THR A 408 -1.71 27.95 5.37
N GLU A 409 -1.39 26.69 5.06
CA GLU A 409 -2.18 25.83 4.19
C GLU A 409 -1.90 24.36 4.53
N HIS A 410 -2.93 23.49 4.41
CA HIS A 410 -2.75 22.04 4.45
C HIS A 410 -3.60 21.35 3.39
N TYR A 411 -3.20 20.14 2.99
CA TYR A 411 -3.83 19.40 1.89
C TYR A 411 -4.68 18.20 2.36
N GLY A 412 -4.86 18.05 3.67
CA GLY A 412 -5.69 17.00 4.25
C GLY A 412 -7.16 17.10 3.84
N ARG A 413 -7.81 15.96 3.63
CA ARG A 413 -9.21 15.86 3.17
C ARG A 413 -10.15 15.38 4.27
N LYS A 414 -9.85 14.24 4.91
CA LYS A 414 -10.66 13.60 5.97
C LYS A 414 -9.82 13.48 7.24
N CYS A 415 -10.47 13.59 8.40
CA CYS A 415 -9.84 13.27 9.67
C CYS A 415 -9.45 11.78 9.72
N GLN A 416 -8.31 11.51 10.32
CA GLN A 416 -7.73 10.19 10.48
C GLN A 416 -7.92 9.66 11.91
N GLY A 417 -8.61 10.42 12.75
CA GLY A 417 -8.91 10.09 14.12
C GLY A 417 -10.19 9.27 14.29
N PHE A 418 -10.50 8.99 15.52
CA PHE A 418 -11.66 8.21 15.93
C PHE A 418 -12.20 8.72 17.26
N PHE A 419 -13.46 8.37 17.58
CA PHE A 419 -14.08 8.59 18.87
C PHE A 419 -13.96 7.30 19.70
N GLU A 420 -13.58 7.47 20.96
CA GLU A 420 -13.67 6.43 21.98
C GLU A 420 -14.95 6.63 22.78
N HIS A 421 -15.77 5.61 22.87
CA HIS A 421 -16.96 5.63 23.70
C HIS A 421 -16.61 5.06 25.08
N GLU A 422 -16.83 5.82 26.16
CA GLU A 422 -16.51 5.44 27.54
C GLU A 422 -17.21 4.14 27.99
N ASP A 423 -18.36 3.82 27.42
CA ASP A 423 -19.18 2.65 27.79
C ASP A 423 -19.08 1.46 26.82
N SER A 424 -18.35 1.56 25.73
CA SER A 424 -18.17 0.48 24.76
C SER A 424 -16.74 0.47 24.22
N LEU A 425 -16.20 -0.73 23.97
CA LEU A 425 -14.92 -0.90 23.26
C LEU A 425 -15.05 -0.60 21.75
N GLU A 426 -16.13 0.02 21.34
CA GLU A 426 -16.33 0.40 19.94
C GLU A 426 -15.62 1.71 19.64
N ILE A 427 -14.74 1.65 18.67
CA ILE A 427 -14.03 2.80 18.11
C ILE A 427 -14.79 3.21 16.84
N GLU A 428 -15.32 4.41 16.82
CA GLU A 428 -15.98 4.99 15.65
C GLU A 428 -15.02 5.95 14.94
N GLU A 429 -14.79 5.73 13.63
CA GLU A 429 -13.95 6.63 12.84
C GLU A 429 -14.55 8.03 12.79
N CYS A 430 -13.70 9.05 12.98
CA CYS A 430 -14.14 10.44 12.84
C CYS A 430 -14.44 10.75 11.38
N ASP A 431 -15.67 11.13 11.10
CA ASP A 431 -16.12 11.50 9.76
C ASP A 431 -15.82 12.95 9.37
N TYR A 432 -15.17 13.72 10.24
CA TYR A 432 -14.86 15.11 9.96
C TYR A 432 -14.01 15.27 8.69
N ARG A 433 -14.47 16.17 7.81
CA ARG A 433 -13.82 16.45 6.54
C ARG A 433 -13.31 17.89 6.50
N PHE A 434 -12.01 18.05 6.35
CA PHE A 434 -11.36 19.36 6.18
C PHE A 434 -11.66 19.98 4.80
N ARG A 435 -11.87 19.12 3.79
CA ARG A 435 -12.27 19.53 2.44
C ARG A 435 -13.37 18.59 1.95
N PHE A 436 -14.52 19.15 1.67
CA PHE A 436 -15.71 18.40 1.26
C PHE A 436 -16.56 19.22 0.30
N LYS A 437 -17.52 18.56 -0.33
CA LYS A 437 -18.69 19.17 -0.96
C LYS A 437 -19.94 18.65 -0.30
N GLU A 438 -20.89 19.54 -0.11
CA GLU A 438 -22.20 19.20 0.48
C GLU A 438 -23.15 18.69 -0.60
N CYS A 439 -23.92 17.67 -0.26
CA CYS A 439 -25.00 17.21 -1.11
C CYS A 439 -26.15 18.21 -1.05
N PRO A 440 -26.68 18.70 -2.19
CA PRO A 440 -27.76 19.68 -2.20
C PRO A 440 -29.09 19.11 -1.69
N ASP A 441 -29.24 17.78 -1.60
CA ASP A 441 -30.50 17.15 -1.16
C ASP A 441 -30.51 16.77 0.31
N CYS A 442 -29.42 16.19 0.82
CA CYS A 442 -29.37 15.68 2.19
C CYS A 442 -28.36 16.43 3.07
N ASN A 443 -27.68 17.43 2.55
CA ASN A 443 -26.58 18.18 3.19
C ASN A 443 -25.42 17.32 3.71
N GLY A 444 -25.36 16.04 3.31
CA GLY A 444 -24.29 15.12 3.68
C GLY A 444 -22.96 15.56 3.07
N GLN A 445 -21.91 15.55 3.89
CA GLN A 445 -20.55 15.88 3.45
C GLN A 445 -19.94 14.73 2.67
N ASN A 446 -19.39 15.00 1.51
CA ASN A 446 -18.79 14.02 0.62
C ASN A 446 -17.37 14.43 0.26
N ASP A 447 -16.55 13.46 -0.13
CA ASP A 447 -15.24 13.77 -0.68
C ASP A 447 -15.37 14.74 -1.86
N ILE A 448 -14.44 15.69 -1.99
CA ILE A 448 -14.49 16.70 -3.04
C ILE A 448 -14.49 16.09 -4.46
N ALA A 449 -13.96 14.88 -4.62
CA ALA A 449 -13.95 14.14 -5.88
C ALA A 449 -15.15 13.16 -6.02
N ALA A 450 -16.05 13.06 -5.01
CA ALA A 450 -17.19 12.15 -5.08
C ALA A 450 -18.16 12.55 -6.19
N ARG A 451 -18.62 11.61 -6.98
CA ARG A 451 -19.63 11.83 -8.03
C ARG A 451 -21.05 11.54 -7.57
N VAL A 452 -21.16 10.68 -6.56
CA VAL A 452 -22.42 10.26 -5.96
C VAL A 452 -22.35 10.52 -4.47
N CYS A 453 -23.44 10.95 -3.87
CA CYS A 453 -23.52 11.17 -2.44
C CYS A 453 -23.45 9.84 -1.69
N SER A 454 -22.57 9.73 -0.71
CA SER A 454 -22.42 8.54 0.14
C SER A 454 -23.57 8.32 1.12
N HIS A 455 -24.44 9.34 1.32
CA HIS A 455 -25.54 9.30 2.27
C HIS A 455 -26.90 9.02 1.62
N CYS A 456 -27.18 9.63 0.45
CA CYS A 456 -28.48 9.50 -0.22
C CYS A 456 -28.37 9.04 -1.67
N GLU A 457 -27.19 8.64 -2.12
CA GLU A 457 -26.89 8.12 -3.46
C GLU A 457 -27.21 9.09 -4.61
N LYS A 458 -27.51 10.35 -4.32
CA LYS A 458 -27.73 11.36 -5.35
C LYS A 458 -26.43 11.70 -6.08
N THR A 459 -26.54 11.94 -7.38
CA THR A 459 -25.44 12.42 -8.22
C THR A 459 -24.99 13.83 -7.80
N LEU A 460 -23.73 13.97 -7.38
CA LEU A 460 -23.13 15.23 -6.90
C LEU A 460 -22.43 16.02 -7.99
N VAL A 461 -22.08 15.38 -9.11
CA VAL A 461 -21.55 16.01 -10.32
C VAL A 461 -22.62 15.81 -11.39
N ASP A 462 -23.39 16.85 -11.59
CA ASP A 462 -24.39 16.87 -12.66
C ASP A 462 -23.69 17.26 -13.98
N PRO A 463 -23.66 16.37 -14.99
CA PRO A 463 -23.16 16.73 -16.32
C PRO A 463 -23.91 17.93 -16.93
N ASP A 464 -25.16 18.12 -16.56
CA ASP A 464 -26.00 19.26 -17.01
C ASP A 464 -25.50 20.60 -16.45
N GLU A 465 -25.07 20.65 -15.18
CA GLU A 465 -24.46 21.87 -14.62
C GLU A 465 -23.09 22.18 -15.24
N GLN A 466 -22.29 21.18 -15.55
CA GLN A 466 -21.04 21.37 -16.28
C GLN A 466 -21.32 21.93 -17.67
N LEU A 467 -22.31 21.40 -18.37
CA LEU A 467 -22.74 21.91 -19.66
C LEU A 467 -23.26 23.33 -19.57
N LYS A 468 -24.13 23.65 -18.59
CA LYS A 468 -24.62 25.01 -18.33
C LYS A 468 -23.50 26.00 -18.02
N SER A 469 -22.51 25.57 -17.25
CA SER A 469 -21.35 26.39 -16.96
C SER A 469 -20.48 26.62 -18.20
N ALA A 470 -20.30 25.60 -19.04
CA ALA A 470 -19.56 25.70 -20.30
C ALA A 470 -20.27 26.64 -21.30
N LEU A 471 -21.61 26.60 -21.39
CA LEU A 471 -22.41 27.48 -22.25
C LEU A 471 -22.33 28.97 -21.86
N LYS A 472 -22.01 29.28 -20.60
CA LYS A 472 -21.82 30.67 -20.12
C LYS A 472 -20.43 31.24 -20.41
N LEU A 473 -19.49 30.44 -20.88
CA LEU A 473 -18.13 30.88 -21.14
C LEU A 473 -18.02 31.70 -22.43
N LYS A 474 -17.50 32.92 -22.37
CA LYS A 474 -17.15 33.71 -23.56
C LYS A 474 -16.05 32.99 -24.36
N ASN A 475 -16.21 32.93 -25.69
CA ASN A 475 -15.27 32.27 -26.61
C ASN A 475 -15.11 30.76 -26.41
N ALA A 476 -16.14 30.08 -25.93
CA ALA A 476 -16.22 28.63 -25.89
C ALA A 476 -17.06 28.11 -27.06
N LEU A 477 -16.67 26.98 -27.60
CA LEU A 477 -17.46 26.13 -28.46
C LEU A 477 -17.90 24.92 -27.66
N VAL A 478 -19.22 24.72 -27.54
CA VAL A 478 -19.81 23.52 -26.96
C VAL A 478 -20.41 22.74 -28.12
N LEU A 479 -19.76 21.64 -28.47
CA LEU A 479 -20.15 20.78 -29.55
C LEU A 479 -20.91 19.57 -28.98
N ARG A 480 -22.16 19.38 -29.42
CA ARG A 480 -22.88 18.12 -29.17
C ARG A 480 -22.33 17.06 -30.11
N CYS A 481 -21.68 16.05 -29.51
CA CYS A 481 -21.00 15.05 -30.34
C CYS A 481 -22.01 14.03 -30.87
N SER A 482 -22.23 14.05 -32.17
CA SER A 482 -23.02 13.04 -32.89
C SER A 482 -22.16 11.85 -33.34
N GLY A 483 -20.84 12.03 -33.37
CA GLY A 483 -19.88 10.98 -33.71
C GLY A 483 -18.43 11.38 -33.45
N MET A 484 -17.57 10.38 -33.42
CA MET A 484 -16.14 10.52 -33.22
C MET A 484 -15.40 9.71 -34.28
N LEU A 485 -14.51 10.36 -35.06
CA LEU A 485 -13.64 9.72 -36.02
C LEU A 485 -12.23 9.63 -35.46
N MET A 486 -11.61 8.46 -35.62
CA MET A 486 -10.22 8.22 -35.25
C MET A 486 -9.39 7.95 -36.48
N GLU A 487 -8.27 8.64 -36.63
CA GLU A 487 -7.39 8.46 -37.79
C GLU A 487 -5.91 8.60 -37.40
N HIS A 488 -5.04 7.91 -38.13
CA HIS A 488 -3.59 8.10 -37.98
C HIS A 488 -3.18 9.31 -38.85
N SER A 489 -2.73 10.37 -38.21
CA SER A 489 -2.34 11.60 -38.91
C SER A 489 -1.01 12.13 -38.36
N LYS A 490 -0.04 12.35 -39.23
CA LYS A 490 1.29 12.91 -38.90
C LYS A 490 2.01 12.18 -37.77
N GLY A 491 1.93 10.84 -37.72
CA GLY A 491 2.54 10.02 -36.68
C GLY A 491 1.82 10.04 -35.34
N LYS A 492 0.61 10.60 -35.27
CA LYS A 492 -0.22 10.69 -34.06
C LYS A 492 -1.62 10.17 -34.31
N LEU A 493 -2.29 9.77 -33.26
CA LEU A 493 -3.72 9.50 -33.30
C LEU A 493 -4.47 10.83 -33.26
N LYS A 494 -5.28 11.10 -34.30
CA LYS A 494 -6.17 12.25 -34.35
C LYS A 494 -7.59 11.79 -34.07
N LEU A 495 -8.24 12.44 -33.11
CA LEU A 495 -9.66 12.28 -32.82
C LEU A 495 -10.39 13.52 -33.31
N THR A 496 -11.40 13.33 -34.17
CA THR A 496 -12.26 14.40 -34.63
C THR A 496 -13.68 14.15 -34.14
N TYR A 497 -14.20 15.08 -33.40
CA TYR A 497 -15.57 15.09 -32.91
C TYR A 497 -16.40 15.97 -33.83
N HIS A 498 -17.57 15.49 -34.23
CA HIS A 498 -18.46 16.24 -35.11
C HIS A 498 -19.88 16.26 -34.54
N ASP A 499 -20.59 17.35 -34.80
CA ASP A 499 -22.02 17.45 -34.51
C ASP A 499 -22.87 17.09 -35.75
N GLU A 500 -24.20 17.19 -35.57
CA GLU A 500 -25.17 16.90 -36.62
C GLU A 500 -25.15 17.93 -37.75
N ASP A 501 -24.63 19.15 -37.52
CA ASP A 501 -24.61 20.26 -38.45
C ASP A 501 -23.25 20.38 -39.17
N GLY A 502 -22.30 19.49 -38.90
CA GLY A 502 -20.99 19.45 -39.56
C GLY A 502 -19.92 20.34 -38.89
N ALA A 503 -20.17 20.88 -37.68
CA ALA A 503 -19.13 21.51 -36.92
C ALA A 503 -18.16 20.45 -36.37
N GLU A 504 -16.86 20.74 -36.44
CA GLU A 504 -15.82 19.79 -36.05
C GLU A 504 -14.81 20.41 -35.11
N VAL A 505 -14.31 19.57 -34.21
CA VAL A 505 -13.18 19.89 -33.34
C VAL A 505 -12.28 18.66 -33.19
N SER A 506 -10.97 18.86 -33.31
CA SER A 506 -10.01 17.75 -33.27
C SER A 506 -8.98 17.91 -32.17
N GLU A 507 -8.51 16.78 -31.66
CA GLU A 507 -7.34 16.69 -30.78
C GLU A 507 -6.39 15.58 -31.26
N TRP A 508 -5.16 15.59 -30.76
CA TRP A 508 -4.11 14.66 -31.15
C TRP A 508 -3.48 14.03 -29.93
N PHE A 509 -3.24 12.73 -29.98
CA PHE A 509 -2.51 11.96 -28.99
C PHE A 509 -1.24 11.38 -29.62
N ASP A 510 -0.10 11.70 -29.02
CA ASP A 510 1.19 11.15 -29.39
C ASP A 510 1.45 9.87 -28.59
N PHE A 511 1.37 8.73 -29.26
CA PHE A 511 1.58 7.43 -28.62
C PHE A 511 3.06 7.11 -28.33
N ASN A 512 4.00 7.94 -28.77
CA ASN A 512 5.39 7.90 -28.32
C ASN A 512 5.57 8.67 -26.98
N ASN A 513 4.55 9.36 -26.51
CA ASN A 513 4.56 10.10 -25.26
C ASN A 513 3.69 9.41 -24.21
N ASN A 514 4.33 8.77 -23.22
CA ASN A 514 3.65 8.01 -22.18
C ASN A 514 2.58 8.82 -21.41
N LYS A 515 2.76 10.15 -21.25
CA LYS A 515 1.75 10.99 -20.60
C LYS A 515 0.49 11.13 -21.46
N GLN A 516 0.62 11.25 -22.77
CA GLN A 516 -0.52 11.35 -23.68
C GLN A 516 -1.23 10.02 -23.83
N VAL A 517 -0.51 8.91 -23.86
CA VAL A 517 -1.08 7.55 -23.82
C VAL A 517 -1.89 7.34 -22.53
N ALA A 518 -1.35 7.77 -21.38
CA ALA A 518 -2.06 7.67 -20.11
C ALA A 518 -3.35 8.52 -20.09
N ILE A 519 -3.33 9.72 -20.69
CA ILE A 519 -4.52 10.56 -20.82
C ILE A 519 -5.57 9.87 -21.69
N PHE A 520 -5.18 9.36 -22.88
CA PHE A 520 -6.08 8.63 -23.76
C PHE A 520 -6.73 7.43 -23.05
N ASN A 521 -5.94 6.58 -22.41
CA ASN A 521 -6.44 5.41 -21.70
C ASN A 521 -7.36 5.79 -20.53
N ARG A 522 -7.04 6.87 -19.80
CA ARG A 522 -7.89 7.38 -18.73
C ARG A 522 -9.25 7.85 -19.25
N GLU A 523 -9.30 8.51 -20.42
CA GLU A 523 -10.52 9.11 -20.96
C GLU A 523 -11.36 8.10 -21.73
N PHE A 524 -10.72 7.26 -22.55
CA PHE A 524 -11.37 6.33 -23.47
C PHE A 524 -11.22 4.86 -23.11
N GLY A 525 -10.07 4.42 -22.64
CA GLY A 525 -9.83 3.02 -22.27
C GLY A 525 -10.76 2.51 -21.17
N ARG A 526 -11.20 3.40 -20.26
CA ARG A 526 -12.17 3.08 -19.20
C ARG A 526 -13.61 2.93 -19.71
N ARG A 527 -13.91 3.46 -20.89
CA ARG A 527 -15.23 3.46 -21.52
C ARG A 527 -15.29 2.55 -22.75
N PHE A 528 -14.29 1.69 -22.87
CA PHE A 528 -14.24 0.72 -23.96
C PHE A 528 -15.28 -0.39 -23.72
N LYS A 529 -16.13 -0.66 -24.71
CA LYS A 529 -17.29 -1.55 -24.57
C LYS A 529 -16.97 -3.03 -24.48
N ALA A 530 -15.81 -3.46 -24.99
CA ALA A 530 -15.48 -4.87 -25.19
C ALA A 530 -15.00 -5.62 -23.93
N GLY A 531 -15.01 -5.03 -22.73
CA GLY A 531 -14.49 -5.70 -21.54
C GLY A 531 -15.05 -5.21 -20.22
N VAL A 532 -15.01 -6.09 -19.22
CA VAL A 532 -15.37 -5.78 -17.81
C VAL A 532 -14.25 -4.97 -17.12
N GLU A 533 -13.03 -4.95 -17.68
CA GLU A 533 -11.88 -4.22 -17.18
C GLU A 533 -11.47 -3.09 -18.14
N PRO A 534 -10.92 -1.98 -17.62
CA PRO A 534 -10.37 -0.93 -18.47
C PRO A 534 -9.31 -1.47 -19.42
N THR A 535 -9.48 -1.24 -20.71
CA THR A 535 -8.53 -1.70 -21.74
C THR A 535 -7.40 -0.69 -21.90
N GLU A 536 -6.16 -1.15 -21.90
CA GLU A 536 -4.99 -0.33 -22.17
C GLU A 536 -4.58 -0.41 -23.65
N PHE A 537 -4.49 0.74 -24.28
CA PHE A 537 -4.01 0.90 -25.64
C PHE A 537 -2.59 1.46 -25.61
N LYS A 538 -1.66 0.78 -26.27
CA LYS A 538 -0.23 1.14 -26.31
C LYS A 538 0.22 1.61 -27.70
N THR A 539 -0.54 1.30 -28.73
CA THR A 539 -0.22 1.65 -30.12
C THR A 539 -1.44 2.24 -30.83
N ILE A 540 -1.20 3.10 -31.82
CA ILE A 540 -2.25 3.70 -32.63
C ILE A 540 -3.02 2.61 -33.41
N ASP A 541 -2.33 1.61 -33.93
CA ASP A 541 -2.96 0.51 -34.68
C ASP A 541 -3.94 -0.28 -33.81
N HIS A 542 -3.62 -0.50 -32.53
CA HIS A 542 -4.53 -1.16 -31.60
C HIS A 542 -5.81 -0.33 -31.38
N VAL A 543 -5.68 1.00 -31.27
CA VAL A 543 -6.84 1.89 -31.15
C VAL A 543 -7.69 1.84 -32.43
N LEU A 544 -7.07 1.97 -33.61
CA LEU A 544 -7.78 2.00 -34.87
C LEU A 544 -8.50 0.68 -35.18
N ASN A 545 -7.88 -0.44 -34.87
CA ASN A 545 -8.51 -1.76 -35.04
C ASN A 545 -9.74 -1.96 -34.15
N SER A 546 -9.84 -1.18 -33.07
CA SER A 546 -10.93 -1.26 -32.07
C SER A 546 -11.82 0.00 -32.09
N GLN A 547 -11.71 0.87 -33.08
CA GLN A 547 -12.33 2.21 -33.08
C GLN A 547 -13.85 2.21 -32.85
N TYR A 548 -14.55 1.18 -33.29
CA TYR A 548 -16.01 1.08 -33.18
C TYR A 548 -16.51 0.71 -31.79
N GLU A 549 -15.60 0.29 -30.90
CA GLU A 549 -15.91 -0.09 -29.53
C GLU A 549 -15.79 1.08 -28.54
N PHE A 550 -15.26 2.24 -29.01
CA PHE A 550 -15.15 3.42 -28.18
C PHE A 550 -16.45 4.19 -28.12
N SER A 551 -16.81 4.66 -26.93
CA SER A 551 -17.91 5.59 -26.73
C SER A 551 -17.44 7.01 -26.99
N ALA A 552 -18.13 7.72 -27.89
CA ALA A 552 -17.93 9.15 -28.04
C ALA A 552 -18.43 9.92 -26.81
N PRO A 553 -17.87 11.09 -26.46
CA PRO A 553 -18.46 11.97 -25.47
C PRO A 553 -19.81 12.52 -25.97
N ASP A 554 -20.71 12.87 -25.06
CA ASP A 554 -21.97 13.53 -25.42
C ASP A 554 -21.75 14.99 -25.82
N PHE A 555 -20.81 15.67 -25.15
CA PHE A 555 -20.41 17.05 -25.47
C PHE A 555 -18.90 17.23 -25.39
N VAL A 556 -18.38 18.06 -26.27
CA VAL A 556 -16.99 18.53 -26.28
C VAL A 556 -16.98 20.04 -26.10
N VAL A 557 -16.29 20.49 -25.04
CA VAL A 557 -16.11 21.91 -24.72
C VAL A 557 -14.71 22.34 -25.17
N ALA A 558 -14.64 23.26 -26.13
CA ALA A 558 -13.39 23.81 -26.62
C ALA A 558 -13.33 25.33 -26.44
N ARG A 559 -12.14 25.87 -26.19
CA ARG A 559 -11.89 27.33 -26.17
C ARG A 559 -11.03 27.74 -27.33
N LYS A 560 -11.34 28.92 -27.89
CA LYS A 560 -10.55 29.51 -28.96
C LYS A 560 -9.20 29.96 -28.44
N ALA A 561 -8.12 29.36 -28.95
CA ALA A 561 -6.74 29.71 -28.69
C ALA A 561 -6.13 30.28 -29.96
N LYS A 562 -5.85 31.56 -30.02
CA LYS A 562 -5.36 32.30 -31.22
C LYS A 562 -6.03 31.82 -32.51
N ASN A 563 -5.51 30.81 -33.18
CA ASN A 563 -5.97 30.33 -34.48
C ASN A 563 -6.55 28.90 -34.49
N PHE A 564 -6.74 28.27 -33.33
CA PHE A 564 -7.30 26.90 -33.23
C PHE A 564 -8.21 26.74 -32.03
N TRP A 565 -9.04 25.71 -32.05
CA TRP A 565 -9.85 25.31 -30.90
C TRP A 565 -9.09 24.31 -30.03
N GLN A 566 -8.94 24.62 -28.76
CA GLN A 566 -8.33 23.73 -27.77
C GLN A 566 -9.44 23.08 -26.94
N ILE A 567 -9.53 21.77 -26.99
CA ILE A 567 -10.47 21.01 -26.17
C ILE A 567 -10.05 21.17 -24.69
N LYS A 568 -10.99 21.52 -23.85
CA LYS A 568 -10.81 21.73 -22.40
C LYS A 568 -11.48 20.65 -21.60
N GLU A 569 -12.63 20.16 -22.06
CA GLU A 569 -13.45 19.20 -21.35
C GLU A 569 -14.22 18.32 -22.31
N LYS A 570 -14.43 17.07 -21.92
CA LYS A 570 -15.30 16.10 -22.60
C LYS A 570 -16.32 15.60 -21.59
N ILE A 571 -17.60 15.75 -21.88
CA ILE A 571 -18.71 15.35 -21.02
C ILE A 571 -19.27 14.05 -21.56
N PHE A 572 -19.23 13.01 -20.74
CA PHE A 572 -19.78 11.69 -21.03
C PHE A 572 -20.95 11.41 -20.08
N ASP A 573 -21.80 10.45 -20.48
CA ASP A 573 -22.89 9.94 -19.66
C ASP A 573 -23.94 11.03 -19.31
N TYR A 574 -24.19 11.95 -20.26
CA TYR A 574 -25.18 13.00 -20.14
C TYR A 574 -26.60 12.43 -20.24
N GLN A 575 -27.45 12.73 -19.24
CA GLN A 575 -28.83 12.24 -19.16
C GLN A 575 -29.89 13.35 -19.28
N GLY A 576 -29.47 14.61 -19.42
CA GLY A 576 -30.39 15.76 -19.49
C GLY A 576 -31.01 16.00 -20.85
N ALA A 577 -32.02 16.86 -20.92
CA ALA A 577 -32.58 17.35 -22.16
C ALA A 577 -31.72 18.49 -22.74
N TYR A 578 -31.34 18.40 -24.00
CA TYR A 578 -30.56 19.42 -24.72
C TYR A 578 -31.41 20.13 -25.74
N ARG A 579 -31.33 21.47 -25.79
CA ARG A 579 -31.85 22.29 -26.88
C ARG A 579 -30.72 23.14 -27.46
N LYS A 580 -30.65 23.26 -28.80
CA LYS A 580 -29.68 24.14 -29.44
C LYS A 580 -29.95 25.60 -29.08
N ALA A 581 -28.88 26.39 -28.90
CA ALA A 581 -28.99 27.80 -28.46
C ALA A 581 -29.93 28.65 -29.36
N HIS A 582 -29.99 28.38 -30.67
CA HIS A 582 -30.91 29.05 -31.59
C HIS A 582 -32.37 28.58 -31.50
N GLN A 583 -32.66 27.53 -30.74
CA GLN A 583 -34.02 27.07 -30.45
C GLN A 583 -34.55 27.62 -29.12
N LEU A 584 -33.77 28.45 -28.44
CA LEU A 584 -34.11 29.11 -27.19
C LEU A 584 -34.62 30.54 -27.37
N SER A 585 -34.95 30.95 -28.61
CA SER A 585 -35.55 32.24 -28.91
C SER A 585 -37.05 32.25 -28.66
#